data_ccb15978cd2783e12139c02f765e7d67
#
_entry.id   ccb15978cd2783e12139c02f765e7d67
#
_cell.length_a   1.000
_cell.length_b   1.000
_cell.length_c   1.000
_cell.angle_alpha   90.00
_cell.angle_beta   90.00
_cell.angle_gamma   90.00
#
_symmetry.space_group_name_H-M   'P 1'
#
loop_
_entity.id
_entity.type
_entity.pdbx_description
1 polymer ?
#
loop_
_entity_poly.entity_id
_entity_poly.type
_entity_poly.pdbx_seq_one_letter_code
_entity_poly.pdbx_strand_id
1 'polypeptide(L)'
;MGEQSHSSGKELQHRTRIEAPGKKSWHTQAYALGAVSNFMSTFLTFPIYKVVFRQQIHAVAVSEAVRMLWHEGPKYFYRGIYPPLLSKTLQGTLLFGTYDSMLCSLSPVGPHSLGHRWAAGLMSGVVEAVALSPFERVQNVLQDGRKQARFPSTASILKEFNSYGLWGQLSLGYYRGFWPVLVRNSLGSALYFSFKDPIQDGLAKQGLPHWVPALVSGSVNGTITCLILYPLIVLVANMQSHIGWQSMPSLWATAQDVWDSRGRKVLPIYRGGSLVILRSSVTWGLTTAIHDFLQRRAHSKKEL
;
A
#
# COMPACT_ATOMS: atom_id res chain seq x y z
N MET A 1 33.83 -12.38 38.87
CA MET A 1 33.51 -12.70 37.47
C MET A 1 32.01 -13.02 37.38
N GLY A 2 31.15 -12.04 37.64
CA GLY A 2 29.70 -12.25 37.86
C GLY A 2 28.78 -11.04 37.68
N GLU A 3 29.24 -9.95 37.07
CA GLU A 3 28.44 -8.72 36.97
C GLU A 3 28.05 -8.22 35.56
N GLN A 4 28.49 -8.89 34.48
CA GLN A 4 28.21 -8.45 33.10
C GLN A 4 27.00 -9.12 32.43
N SER A 5 26.38 -10.14 33.04
CA SER A 5 25.22 -10.80 32.42
C SER A 5 23.83 -10.19 32.78
N HIS A 6 23.80 -9.28 33.78
CA HIS A 6 22.53 -8.69 34.27
C HIS A 6 22.11 -7.39 33.57
N SER A 7 23.03 -6.72 32.86
CA SER A 7 22.68 -5.45 32.18
C SER A 7 22.01 -5.66 30.84
N SER A 8 22.36 -6.69 30.10
CA SER A 8 21.77 -6.96 28.76
C SER A 8 20.28 -7.38 28.79
N GLY A 9 19.86 -8.04 29.90
CA GLY A 9 18.45 -8.42 30.08
C GLY A 9 17.52 -7.27 30.42
N LYS A 10 18.05 -6.20 31.03
CA LYS A 10 17.25 -5.01 31.37
C LYS A 10 17.05 -4.07 30.19
N GLU A 11 17.98 -3.99 29.26
CA GLU A 11 17.82 -3.17 28.05
C GLU A 11 16.82 -3.76 27.04
N LEU A 12 16.72 -5.11 26.95
CA LEU A 12 15.67 -5.74 26.11
C LEU A 12 14.27 -5.57 26.70
N GLN A 13 14.12 -5.52 28.04
CA GLN A 13 12.83 -5.28 28.69
C GLN A 13 12.37 -3.81 28.59
N HIS A 14 13.26 -2.87 28.32
CA HIS A 14 12.90 -1.45 28.19
C HIS A 14 12.22 -1.10 26.85
N ARG A 15 12.29 -1.99 25.84
CA ARG A 15 11.67 -1.76 24.51
C ARG A 15 10.19 -2.14 24.41
N THR A 16 9.61 -2.80 25.41
CA THR A 16 8.19 -3.20 25.42
C THR A 16 7.33 -2.45 26.42
N ARG A 17 7.87 -1.42 27.08
CA ARG A 17 7.08 -0.60 27.99
C ARG A 17 6.28 0.44 27.16
N ILE A 18 4.99 0.17 26.97
CA ILE A 18 3.98 1.16 26.54
C ILE A 18 4.11 2.36 27.47
N GLU A 19 4.64 3.47 26.97
CA GLU A 19 4.88 4.68 27.75
C GLU A 19 3.56 5.34 28.16
N ALA A 20 3.47 5.72 29.43
CA ALA A 20 2.36 6.39 30.07
C ALA A 20 2.01 7.76 29.42
N PRO A 21 0.79 8.31 29.62
CA PRO A 21 0.18 9.37 28.81
C PRO A 21 0.71 10.79 29.03
N GLY A 22 2.02 10.98 29.16
CA GLY A 22 2.67 12.30 29.30
C GLY A 22 3.38 12.83 28.04
N LYS A 23 3.47 12.05 26.94
CA LYS A 23 4.28 12.39 25.75
C LYS A 23 3.47 12.69 24.48
N LYS A 24 2.27 13.26 24.57
CA LYS A 24 1.40 13.57 23.40
C LYS A 24 2.07 14.43 22.31
N SER A 25 3.00 15.28 22.65
CA SER A 25 3.61 16.20 21.67
C SER A 25 4.62 15.51 20.74
N TRP A 26 5.33 14.50 21.19
CA TRP A 26 6.32 13.75 20.39
C TRP A 26 5.64 12.85 19.33
N HIS A 27 4.52 12.22 19.71
CA HIS A 27 3.77 11.39 18.77
C HIS A 27 3.20 12.21 17.62
N THR A 28 2.60 13.37 17.90
CA THR A 28 2.02 14.23 16.85
C THR A 28 3.05 14.68 15.82
N GLN A 29 4.26 15.03 16.25
CA GLN A 29 5.35 15.43 15.34
C GLN A 29 5.82 14.26 14.47
N ALA A 30 5.99 13.07 15.03
CA ALA A 30 6.38 11.87 14.30
C ALA A 30 5.34 11.47 13.24
N TYR A 31 4.04 11.51 13.59
CA TYR A 31 2.95 11.27 12.63
C TYR A 31 2.92 12.32 11.51
N ALA A 32 3.12 13.60 11.85
CA ALA A 32 3.18 14.66 10.85
C ALA A 32 4.37 14.50 9.89
N LEU A 33 5.56 14.17 10.41
CA LEU A 33 6.73 13.88 9.59
C LEU A 33 6.52 12.67 8.67
N GLY A 34 5.93 11.60 9.21
CA GLY A 34 5.56 10.42 8.44
C GLY A 34 4.53 10.73 7.34
N ALA A 35 3.50 11.51 7.65
CA ALA A 35 2.49 11.93 6.67
C ALA A 35 3.11 12.75 5.54
N VAL A 36 3.95 13.75 5.86
CA VAL A 36 4.64 14.59 4.86
C VAL A 36 5.59 13.75 4.02
N SER A 37 6.36 12.85 4.62
CA SER A 37 7.29 11.97 3.90
C SER A 37 6.55 11.05 2.92
N ASN A 38 5.43 10.45 3.35
CA ASN A 38 4.59 9.62 2.50
C ASN A 38 3.91 10.42 1.37
N PHE A 39 3.44 11.62 1.68
CA PHE A 39 2.88 12.52 0.68
C PHE A 39 3.90 12.84 -0.41
N MET A 40 5.08 13.30 -0.03
CA MET A 40 6.15 13.68 -0.96
C MET A 40 6.64 12.47 -1.78
N SER A 41 6.88 11.33 -1.14
CA SER A 41 7.33 10.13 -1.85
C SER A 41 6.27 9.61 -2.82
N THR A 42 4.99 9.63 -2.43
CA THR A 42 3.88 9.26 -3.31
C THR A 42 3.78 10.20 -4.51
N PHE A 43 3.89 11.49 -4.29
CA PHE A 43 3.87 12.48 -5.36
C PHE A 43 5.00 12.25 -6.37
N LEU A 44 6.23 12.06 -5.90
CA LEU A 44 7.39 11.84 -6.77
C LEU A 44 7.35 10.50 -7.51
N THR A 45 6.81 9.45 -6.88
CA THR A 45 6.74 8.11 -7.47
C THR A 45 5.48 7.86 -8.29
N PHE A 46 4.53 8.77 -8.31
CA PHE A 46 3.26 8.60 -9.01
C PHE A 46 3.37 8.35 -10.51
N PRO A 47 4.27 8.99 -11.28
CA PRO A 47 4.47 8.67 -12.69
C PRO A 47 4.86 7.20 -12.91
N ILE A 48 5.73 6.64 -12.07
CA ILE A 48 6.13 5.23 -12.12
C ILE A 48 4.92 4.34 -11.86
N TYR A 49 4.14 4.68 -10.83
CA TYR A 49 2.92 3.95 -10.50
C TYR A 49 1.94 3.93 -11.69
N LYS A 50 1.81 5.03 -12.41
CA LYS A 50 0.92 5.12 -13.56
C LYS A 50 1.38 4.24 -14.75
N VAL A 51 2.68 4.15 -14.99
CA VAL A 51 3.24 3.23 -15.98
C VAL A 51 2.94 1.77 -15.60
N VAL A 52 3.14 1.39 -14.33
CA VAL A 52 2.80 0.06 -13.81
C VAL A 52 1.31 -0.25 -14.05
N PHE A 53 0.44 0.69 -13.72
CA PHE A 53 -1.00 0.49 -13.92
C PHE A 53 -1.37 0.28 -15.39
N ARG A 54 -0.75 1.03 -16.32
CA ARG A 54 -0.94 0.83 -17.76
C ARG A 54 -0.54 -0.57 -18.20
N GLN A 55 0.57 -1.10 -17.69
CA GLN A 55 0.97 -2.46 -18.00
C GLN A 55 -0.02 -3.50 -17.45
N GLN A 56 -0.57 -3.26 -16.28
CA GLN A 56 -1.57 -4.16 -15.68
C GLN A 56 -2.86 -4.23 -16.50
N ILE A 57 -3.34 -3.09 -16.99
CA ILE A 57 -4.59 -3.00 -17.75
C ILE A 57 -4.42 -3.43 -19.21
N HIS A 58 -3.36 -2.94 -19.88
CA HIS A 58 -3.22 -3.11 -21.34
C HIS A 58 -2.30 -4.27 -21.75
N ALA A 59 -1.67 -4.95 -20.78
CA ALA A 59 -0.73 -6.04 -21.06
C ALA A 59 0.47 -5.66 -21.98
N VAL A 60 0.88 -4.39 -21.96
CA VAL A 60 1.94 -3.84 -22.84
C VAL A 60 3.32 -3.85 -22.17
N ALA A 61 4.38 -3.65 -22.97
CA ALA A 61 5.73 -3.47 -22.46
C ALA A 61 5.92 -2.10 -21.78
N VAL A 62 6.99 -1.95 -20.96
CA VAL A 62 7.28 -0.69 -20.24
C VAL A 62 7.43 0.48 -21.21
N SER A 63 8.22 0.29 -22.27
CA SER A 63 8.47 1.32 -23.29
C SER A 63 7.20 1.81 -23.96
N GLU A 64 6.30 0.88 -24.26
CA GLU A 64 5.00 1.19 -24.86
C GLU A 64 4.07 1.91 -23.87
N ALA A 65 4.03 1.47 -22.62
CA ALA A 65 3.25 2.14 -21.57
C ALA A 65 3.72 3.58 -21.34
N VAL A 66 5.03 3.82 -21.33
CA VAL A 66 5.62 5.16 -21.25
C VAL A 66 5.27 5.99 -22.50
N ARG A 67 5.41 5.42 -23.70
CA ARG A 67 5.07 6.09 -24.96
C ARG A 67 3.60 6.50 -25.01
N MET A 68 2.68 5.62 -24.57
CA MET A 68 1.25 5.92 -24.48
C MET A 68 1.00 7.15 -23.57
N LEU A 69 1.63 7.16 -22.38
CA LEU A 69 1.50 8.29 -21.45
C LEU A 69 2.11 9.59 -22.00
N TRP A 70 3.23 9.49 -22.72
CA TRP A 70 3.89 10.64 -23.35
C TRP A 70 3.02 11.27 -24.42
N HIS A 71 2.38 10.45 -25.26
CA HIS A 71 1.45 10.91 -26.31
C HIS A 71 0.19 11.56 -25.72
N GLU A 72 -0.26 11.14 -24.54
CA GLU A 72 -1.38 11.79 -23.84
C GLU A 72 -1.01 13.18 -23.27
N GLY A 73 0.28 13.44 -23.09
CA GLY A 73 0.82 14.71 -22.61
C GLY A 73 1.22 14.71 -21.12
N PRO A 74 2.12 15.64 -20.70
CA PRO A 74 2.72 15.62 -19.37
C PRO A 74 1.73 15.78 -18.22
N LYS A 75 0.63 16.51 -18.43
CA LYS A 75 -0.44 16.68 -17.43
C LYS A 75 -1.09 15.35 -17.03
N TYR A 76 -1.07 14.37 -17.92
CA TYR A 76 -1.72 13.07 -17.69
C TYR A 76 -0.89 12.13 -16.83
N PHE A 77 0.42 12.38 -16.65
CA PHE A 77 1.22 11.64 -15.68
C PHE A 77 0.70 11.78 -14.25
N TYR A 78 0.11 12.91 -13.89
CA TYR A 78 -0.43 13.18 -12.56
C TYR A 78 -1.96 13.13 -12.48
N ARG A 79 -2.62 12.76 -13.59
CA ARG A 79 -4.08 12.58 -13.58
C ARG A 79 -4.48 11.47 -12.61
N GLY A 80 -5.38 11.80 -11.68
CA GLY A 80 -5.88 10.85 -10.69
C GLY A 80 -4.96 10.67 -9.47
N ILE A 81 -4.09 11.62 -9.17
CA ILE A 81 -3.21 11.57 -8.00
C ILE A 81 -3.96 11.76 -6.66
N TYR A 82 -5.06 12.52 -6.64
CA TYR A 82 -5.79 12.85 -5.40
C TYR A 82 -6.26 11.62 -4.60
N PRO A 83 -6.94 10.62 -5.20
CA PRO A 83 -7.35 9.43 -4.47
C PRO A 83 -6.18 8.66 -3.84
N PRO A 84 -5.06 8.40 -4.53
CA PRO A 84 -3.93 7.71 -3.92
C PRO A 84 -3.22 8.52 -2.83
N LEU A 85 -3.13 9.84 -2.96
CA LEU A 85 -2.57 10.68 -1.89
C LEU A 85 -3.41 10.56 -0.62
N LEU A 86 -4.72 10.68 -0.73
CA LEU A 86 -5.62 10.56 0.41
C LEU A 86 -5.60 9.15 0.99
N SER A 87 -5.67 8.12 0.15
CA SER A 87 -5.67 6.73 0.59
C SER A 87 -4.37 6.33 1.27
N LYS A 88 -3.20 6.78 0.77
CA LYS A 88 -1.90 6.49 1.38
C LYS A 88 -1.72 7.17 2.73
N THR A 89 -2.25 8.37 2.89
CA THR A 89 -2.25 9.06 4.19
C THR A 89 -3.08 8.30 5.23
N LEU A 90 -4.25 7.79 4.83
CA LEU A 90 -5.13 7.01 5.71
C LEU A 90 -4.63 5.57 5.92
N GLN A 91 -4.05 4.97 4.89
CA GLN A 91 -3.65 3.56 4.88
C GLN A 91 -2.70 3.22 6.04
N GLY A 92 -1.65 4.00 6.22
CA GLY A 92 -0.68 3.74 7.29
C GLY A 92 -1.32 3.75 8.68
N THR A 93 -2.16 4.74 8.95
CA THR A 93 -2.87 4.85 10.24
C THR A 93 -3.82 3.67 10.45
N LEU A 94 -4.64 3.35 9.44
CA LEU A 94 -5.61 2.24 9.53
C LEU A 94 -4.90 0.88 9.64
N LEU A 95 -3.88 0.65 8.81
CA LEU A 95 -3.18 -0.62 8.78
C LEU A 95 -2.48 -0.93 10.10
N PHE A 96 -1.60 -0.04 10.56
CA PHE A 96 -0.84 -0.26 11.78
C PHE A 96 -1.71 -0.13 13.03
N GLY A 97 -2.58 0.88 13.09
CA GLY A 97 -3.44 1.08 14.25
C GLY A 97 -4.43 -0.07 14.47
N THR A 98 -5.01 -0.60 13.39
CA THR A 98 -5.90 -1.76 13.49
C THR A 98 -5.13 -3.04 13.84
N TYR A 99 -3.96 -3.24 13.22
CA TYR A 99 -3.09 -4.38 13.53
C TYR A 99 -2.72 -4.43 15.01
N ASP A 100 -2.20 -3.33 15.56
CA ASP A 100 -1.80 -3.25 16.97
C ASP A 100 -2.99 -3.46 17.88
N SER A 101 -4.14 -2.85 17.59
CA SER A 101 -5.37 -3.02 18.39
C SER A 101 -5.85 -4.47 18.39
N MET A 102 -5.85 -5.14 17.23
CA MET A 102 -6.24 -6.55 17.10
C MET A 102 -5.23 -7.48 17.78
N LEU A 103 -3.95 -7.20 17.64
CA LEU A 103 -2.89 -7.99 18.27
C LEU A 103 -2.98 -7.92 19.81
N CYS A 104 -3.20 -6.73 20.36
CA CYS A 104 -3.44 -6.56 21.80
C CYS A 104 -4.71 -7.27 22.27
N SER A 105 -5.78 -7.26 21.47
CA SER A 105 -7.03 -7.97 21.81
C SER A 105 -6.88 -9.49 21.78
N LEU A 106 -6.10 -10.03 20.85
CA LEU A 106 -5.89 -11.48 20.70
C LEU A 106 -4.91 -12.05 21.72
N SER A 107 -3.93 -11.25 22.17
CA SER A 107 -2.93 -11.67 23.17
C SER A 107 -2.58 -10.49 24.09
N PRO A 108 -3.39 -10.24 25.13
CA PRO A 108 -3.17 -9.11 26.05
C PRO A 108 -1.89 -9.26 26.90
N VAL A 109 -1.44 -10.50 27.13
CA VAL A 109 -0.29 -10.82 27.98
C VAL A 109 0.54 -11.94 27.35
N GLY A 110 1.81 -11.68 27.09
CA GLY A 110 2.78 -12.68 26.64
C GLY A 110 3.31 -12.47 25.21
N PRO A 111 4.21 -13.35 24.77
CA PRO A 111 4.80 -13.26 23.44
C PRO A 111 3.75 -13.58 22.34
N HIS A 112 3.68 -12.72 21.35
CA HIS A 112 2.75 -12.89 20.23
C HIS A 112 3.22 -14.05 19.33
N SER A 113 2.39 -15.11 19.25
CA SER A 113 2.64 -16.22 18.33
C SER A 113 2.45 -15.80 16.87
N LEU A 114 2.99 -16.59 15.94
CA LEU A 114 2.79 -16.39 14.52
C LEU A 114 1.28 -16.37 14.17
N GLY A 115 0.49 -17.24 14.80
CA GLY A 115 -0.96 -17.30 14.62
C GLY A 115 -1.68 -16.00 15.02
N HIS A 116 -1.29 -15.37 16.13
CA HIS A 116 -1.86 -14.07 16.54
C HIS A 116 -1.52 -12.96 15.54
N ARG A 117 -0.28 -12.94 15.03
CA ARG A 117 0.14 -11.97 13.99
C ARG A 117 -0.61 -12.17 12.67
N TRP A 118 -0.82 -13.42 12.26
CA TRP A 118 -1.64 -13.76 11.08
C TRP A 118 -3.08 -13.28 11.24
N ALA A 119 -3.72 -13.61 12.35
CA ALA A 119 -5.11 -13.22 12.61
C ALA A 119 -5.26 -11.69 12.68
N ALA A 120 -4.40 -11.00 13.42
CA ALA A 120 -4.40 -9.54 13.50
C ALA A 120 -4.15 -8.89 12.13
N GLY A 121 -3.23 -9.45 11.32
CA GLY A 121 -2.96 -8.99 9.96
C GLY A 121 -4.15 -9.19 9.01
N LEU A 122 -4.81 -10.36 9.06
CA LEU A 122 -6.03 -10.62 8.28
C LEU A 122 -7.12 -9.59 8.61
N MET A 123 -7.39 -9.36 9.90
CA MET A 123 -8.43 -8.41 10.33
C MET A 123 -8.08 -6.96 9.97
N SER A 124 -6.82 -6.57 10.10
CA SER A 124 -6.35 -5.26 9.66
C SER A 124 -6.57 -5.05 8.15
N GLY A 125 -6.29 -6.07 7.34
CA GLY A 125 -6.54 -6.04 5.89
C GLY A 125 -8.02 -5.97 5.52
N VAL A 126 -8.92 -6.57 6.33
CA VAL A 126 -10.38 -6.41 6.16
C VAL A 126 -10.80 -4.95 6.36
N VAL A 127 -10.37 -4.33 7.47
CA VAL A 127 -10.68 -2.92 7.75
C VAL A 127 -10.13 -2.00 6.66
N GLU A 128 -8.90 -2.26 6.23
CA GLU A 128 -8.28 -1.54 5.11
C GLU A 128 -9.10 -1.68 3.82
N ALA A 129 -9.52 -2.90 3.47
CA ALA A 129 -10.32 -3.14 2.26
C ALA A 129 -11.64 -2.37 2.29
N VAL A 130 -12.35 -2.38 3.41
CA VAL A 130 -13.61 -1.64 3.57
C VAL A 130 -13.38 -0.13 3.43
N ALA A 131 -12.39 0.42 4.13
CA ALA A 131 -12.18 1.86 4.18
C ALA A 131 -11.60 2.43 2.87
N LEU A 132 -10.70 1.70 2.20
CA LEU A 132 -9.94 2.23 1.08
C LEU A 132 -10.43 1.80 -0.30
N SER A 133 -11.31 0.78 -0.42
CA SER A 133 -11.86 0.35 -1.71
C SER A 133 -12.48 1.48 -2.54
N PRO A 134 -13.26 2.43 -1.98
CA PRO A 134 -13.82 3.53 -2.75
C PRO A 134 -12.75 4.41 -3.40
N PHE A 135 -11.68 4.71 -2.66
CA PHE A 135 -10.56 5.53 -3.16
C PHE A 135 -9.79 4.80 -4.27
N GLU A 136 -9.51 3.52 -4.07
CA GLU A 136 -8.83 2.68 -5.04
C GLU A 136 -9.66 2.54 -6.32
N ARG A 137 -10.97 2.37 -6.18
CA ARG A 137 -11.89 2.26 -7.32
C ARG A 137 -11.87 3.52 -8.19
N VAL A 138 -12.02 4.70 -7.58
CA VAL A 138 -11.95 5.99 -8.30
C VAL A 138 -10.60 6.16 -8.99
N GLN A 139 -9.52 5.82 -8.29
CA GLN A 139 -8.16 5.87 -8.82
C GLN A 139 -7.99 4.98 -10.06
N ASN A 140 -8.45 3.73 -9.99
CA ASN A 140 -8.29 2.77 -11.08
C ASN A 140 -9.07 3.19 -12.33
N VAL A 141 -10.26 3.77 -12.18
CA VAL A 141 -11.00 4.35 -13.30
C VAL A 141 -10.26 5.55 -13.92
N LEU A 142 -9.72 6.46 -13.10
CA LEU A 142 -8.97 7.63 -13.59
C LEU A 142 -7.68 7.27 -14.31
N GLN A 143 -7.06 6.17 -13.94
CA GLN A 143 -5.79 5.74 -14.53
C GLN A 143 -5.96 5.03 -15.88
N ASP A 144 -7.15 4.51 -16.18
CA ASP A 144 -7.46 3.92 -17.49
C ASP A 144 -7.61 5.03 -18.54
N GLY A 145 -6.60 5.16 -19.40
CA GLY A 145 -6.54 6.20 -20.44
C GLY A 145 -7.64 6.10 -21.49
N ARG A 146 -8.18 4.89 -21.73
CA ARG A 146 -9.28 4.70 -22.68
C ARG A 146 -10.55 5.46 -22.29
N LYS A 147 -10.68 5.81 -21.02
CA LYS A 147 -11.87 6.48 -20.47
C LYS A 147 -11.67 7.97 -20.22
N GLN A 148 -10.53 8.50 -20.65
CA GLN A 148 -10.14 9.89 -20.41
C GLN A 148 -11.13 10.91 -20.97
N ALA A 149 -11.66 10.68 -22.18
CA ALA A 149 -12.63 11.58 -22.80
C ALA A 149 -13.95 11.62 -22.02
N ARG A 150 -14.39 10.46 -21.48
CA ARG A 150 -15.64 10.36 -20.71
C ARG A 150 -15.48 10.82 -19.25
N PHE A 151 -14.35 10.53 -18.63
CA PHE A 151 -14.08 10.83 -17.23
C PHE A 151 -12.79 11.63 -17.05
N PRO A 152 -12.81 12.95 -17.30
CA PRO A 152 -11.62 13.79 -17.24
C PRO A 152 -11.13 14.05 -15.81
N SER A 153 -11.98 13.90 -14.80
CA SER A 153 -11.67 14.25 -13.41
C SER A 153 -12.32 13.30 -12.40
N THR A 154 -11.85 13.36 -11.14
CA THR A 154 -12.47 12.66 -10.01
C THR A 154 -13.95 13.00 -9.87
N ALA A 155 -14.31 14.29 -10.03
CA ALA A 155 -15.69 14.75 -9.90
C ALA A 155 -16.62 14.11 -10.95
N SER A 156 -16.15 13.90 -12.19
CA SER A 156 -16.95 13.25 -13.24
C SER A 156 -17.27 11.78 -12.90
N ILE A 157 -16.33 11.07 -12.25
CA ILE A 157 -16.55 9.69 -11.81
C ILE A 157 -17.51 9.63 -10.61
N LEU A 158 -17.35 10.53 -9.64
CA LEU A 158 -18.28 10.60 -8.50
C LEU A 158 -19.70 10.92 -8.96
N LYS A 159 -19.86 11.84 -9.94
CA LYS A 159 -21.16 12.14 -10.53
C LYS A 159 -21.77 10.92 -11.21
N GLU A 160 -20.97 10.16 -11.96
CA GLU A 160 -21.42 8.89 -12.59
C GLU A 160 -21.85 7.88 -11.53
N PHE A 161 -21.05 7.66 -10.47
CA PHE A 161 -21.41 6.72 -9.41
C PHE A 161 -22.67 7.16 -8.66
N ASN A 162 -22.85 8.45 -8.41
CA ASN A 162 -24.03 8.99 -7.76
C ASN A 162 -25.29 8.92 -8.63
N SER A 163 -25.16 8.73 -9.95
CA SER A 163 -26.30 8.49 -10.85
C SER A 163 -26.86 7.06 -10.73
N TYR A 164 -26.10 6.12 -10.15
CA TYR A 164 -26.59 4.78 -9.88
C TYR A 164 -27.51 4.83 -8.63
N GLY A 165 -28.61 4.09 -8.60
CA GLY A 165 -29.43 4.00 -7.37
C GLY A 165 -28.59 3.53 -6.18
N LEU A 166 -29.06 3.70 -4.94
CA LEU A 166 -28.28 3.44 -3.70
C LEU A 166 -27.54 2.10 -3.71
N TRP A 167 -28.20 1.01 -4.09
CA TRP A 167 -27.55 -0.30 -4.23
C TRP A 167 -26.52 -0.34 -5.37
N GLY A 168 -26.77 0.36 -6.47
CA GLY A 168 -25.84 0.48 -7.57
C GLY A 168 -24.61 1.30 -7.20
N GLN A 169 -24.75 2.36 -6.41
CA GLN A 169 -23.63 3.14 -5.89
C GLN A 169 -22.67 2.27 -5.06
N LEU A 170 -23.21 1.45 -4.18
CA LEU A 170 -22.40 0.57 -3.36
C LEU A 170 -21.78 -0.58 -4.19
N SER A 171 -22.59 -1.38 -4.87
CA SER A 171 -22.15 -2.62 -5.52
C SER A 171 -21.37 -2.39 -6.82
N LEU A 172 -21.83 -1.50 -7.69
CA LEU A 172 -21.24 -1.25 -9.01
C LEU A 172 -20.35 0.00 -9.05
N GLY A 173 -20.67 0.99 -8.22
CA GLY A 173 -19.92 2.22 -8.05
C GLY A 173 -18.67 2.01 -7.20
N TYR A 174 -18.78 2.24 -5.91
CA TYR A 174 -17.66 2.35 -4.98
C TYR A 174 -17.00 1.02 -4.61
N TYR A 175 -17.76 -0.07 -4.45
CA TYR A 175 -17.25 -1.36 -3.99
C TYR A 175 -17.17 -2.42 -5.10
N ARG A 176 -17.14 -1.97 -6.35
CA ARG A 176 -16.89 -2.89 -7.47
C ARG A 176 -15.54 -3.58 -7.32
N GLY A 177 -15.54 -4.91 -7.37
CA GLY A 177 -14.31 -5.70 -7.16
C GLY A 177 -13.88 -5.80 -5.69
N PHE A 178 -14.79 -5.57 -4.74
CA PHE A 178 -14.50 -5.63 -3.31
C PHE A 178 -13.94 -6.99 -2.87
N TRP A 179 -14.50 -8.10 -3.32
CA TRP A 179 -14.04 -9.43 -2.92
C TRP A 179 -12.56 -9.71 -3.23
N PRO A 180 -12.06 -9.49 -4.46
CA PRO A 180 -10.63 -9.66 -4.72
C PRO A 180 -9.77 -8.60 -3.99
N VAL A 181 -10.27 -7.39 -3.73
CA VAL A 181 -9.58 -6.41 -2.88
C VAL A 181 -9.47 -6.92 -1.44
N LEU A 182 -10.56 -7.45 -0.90
CA LEU A 182 -10.61 -8.01 0.45
C LEU A 182 -9.58 -9.13 0.62
N VAL A 183 -9.58 -10.10 -0.29
CA VAL A 183 -8.62 -11.23 -0.27
C VAL A 183 -7.19 -10.71 -0.39
N ARG A 184 -6.92 -9.81 -1.33
CA ARG A 184 -5.59 -9.23 -1.53
C ARG A 184 -5.09 -8.48 -0.28
N ASN A 185 -5.90 -7.62 0.31
CA ASN A 185 -5.48 -6.81 1.45
C ASN A 185 -5.34 -7.67 2.71
N SER A 186 -6.29 -8.58 2.98
CA SER A 186 -6.22 -9.46 4.14
C SER A 186 -4.98 -10.37 4.09
N LEU A 187 -4.77 -11.07 2.98
CA LEU A 187 -3.58 -11.92 2.82
C LEU A 187 -2.29 -11.10 2.79
N GLY A 188 -2.31 -9.93 2.13
CA GLY A 188 -1.16 -9.04 2.06
C GLY A 188 -0.71 -8.54 3.43
N SER A 189 -1.65 -8.10 4.26
CA SER A 189 -1.36 -7.64 5.62
C SER A 189 -0.91 -8.79 6.52
N ALA A 190 -1.54 -9.96 6.41
CA ALA A 190 -1.14 -11.14 7.17
C ALA A 190 0.30 -11.57 6.84
N LEU A 191 0.66 -11.66 5.55
CA LEU A 191 2.02 -11.95 5.10
C LEU A 191 3.01 -10.89 5.58
N TYR A 192 2.66 -9.61 5.39
CA TYR A 192 3.53 -8.50 5.75
C TYR A 192 3.89 -8.51 7.24
N PHE A 193 2.92 -8.57 8.13
CA PHE A 193 3.17 -8.51 9.57
C PHE A 193 3.78 -9.80 10.12
N SER A 194 3.52 -10.95 9.50
CA SER A 194 4.11 -12.21 9.94
C SER A 194 5.60 -12.31 9.65
N PHE A 195 6.07 -11.75 8.54
CA PHE A 195 7.48 -11.88 8.13
C PHE A 195 8.33 -10.64 8.39
N LYS A 196 7.70 -9.46 8.59
CA LYS A 196 8.44 -8.22 8.83
C LYS A 196 9.38 -8.30 10.03
N ASP A 197 8.85 -8.71 11.20
CA ASP A 197 9.62 -8.73 12.44
C ASP A 197 10.75 -9.75 12.42
N PRO A 198 10.55 -11.03 12.00
CA PRO A 198 11.65 -12.00 11.90
C PRO A 198 12.79 -11.53 10.98
N ILE A 199 12.47 -10.88 9.86
CA ILE A 199 13.47 -10.34 8.94
C ILE A 199 14.21 -9.18 9.60
N GLN A 200 13.48 -8.27 10.25
CA GLN A 200 14.08 -7.12 10.94
C GLN A 200 15.01 -7.54 12.08
N ASP A 201 14.57 -8.50 12.91
CA ASP A 201 15.34 -9.01 14.04
C ASP A 201 16.60 -9.75 13.56
N GLY A 202 16.49 -10.52 12.47
CA GLY A 202 17.64 -11.19 11.85
C GLY A 202 18.71 -10.21 11.36
N LEU A 203 18.31 -9.08 10.77
CA LEU A 203 19.21 -8.03 10.31
C LEU A 203 19.78 -7.18 11.46
N ALA A 204 19.00 -6.94 12.51
CA ALA A 204 19.44 -6.16 13.67
C ALA A 204 20.61 -6.82 14.41
N LYS A 205 20.67 -8.16 14.40
CA LYS A 205 21.79 -8.93 15.00
C LYS A 205 23.13 -8.73 14.29
N GLN A 206 23.15 -8.17 13.09
CA GLN A 206 24.36 -7.91 12.32
C GLN A 206 25.07 -6.59 12.66
N GLY A 207 24.59 -5.85 13.70
CA GLY A 207 25.22 -4.60 14.14
C GLY A 207 25.01 -3.41 13.20
N LEU A 208 24.05 -3.50 12.27
CA LEU A 208 23.72 -2.43 11.34
C LEU A 208 23.04 -1.25 12.06
N PRO A 209 23.15 0.00 11.56
CA PRO A 209 22.40 1.14 12.06
C PRO A 209 20.91 0.79 12.18
N HIS A 210 20.25 1.17 13.26
CA HIS A 210 18.88 0.75 13.63
C HIS A 210 17.79 1.00 12.58
N TRP A 211 18.00 1.96 11.68
CA TRP A 211 17.07 2.26 10.60
C TRP A 211 17.19 1.31 9.39
N VAL A 212 18.39 0.71 9.18
CA VAL A 212 18.66 -0.19 8.04
C VAL A 212 17.84 -1.49 8.12
N PRO A 213 17.80 -2.22 9.26
CA PRO A 213 16.95 -3.40 9.39
C PRO A 213 15.47 -3.12 9.11
N ALA A 214 14.94 -2.01 9.59
CA ALA A 214 13.55 -1.63 9.35
C ALA A 214 13.27 -1.32 7.87
N LEU A 215 14.17 -0.57 7.21
CA LEU A 215 14.08 -0.24 5.80
C LEU A 215 14.13 -1.51 4.93
N VAL A 216 15.14 -2.35 5.16
CA VAL A 216 15.37 -3.55 4.34
C VAL A 216 14.24 -4.57 4.56
N SER A 217 13.84 -4.83 5.81
CA SER A 217 12.75 -5.78 6.10
C SER A 217 11.44 -5.33 5.47
N GLY A 218 11.09 -4.05 5.57
CA GLY A 218 9.89 -3.50 4.95
C GLY A 218 9.92 -3.58 3.43
N SER A 219 11.05 -3.22 2.80
CA SER A 219 11.20 -3.24 1.34
C SER A 219 11.18 -4.66 0.79
N VAL A 220 11.95 -5.58 1.38
CA VAL A 220 12.03 -6.98 0.92
C VAL A 220 10.70 -7.67 1.12
N ASN A 221 10.13 -7.59 2.33
CA ASN A 221 8.87 -8.24 2.63
C ASN A 221 7.70 -7.67 1.82
N GLY A 222 7.62 -6.35 1.68
CA GLY A 222 6.61 -5.70 0.84
C GLY A 222 6.74 -6.10 -0.64
N THR A 223 7.96 -6.21 -1.17
CA THR A 223 8.21 -6.67 -2.54
C THR A 223 7.80 -8.12 -2.73
N ILE A 224 8.18 -9.02 -1.84
CA ILE A 224 7.81 -10.44 -1.90
C ILE A 224 6.30 -10.59 -1.83
N THR A 225 5.64 -9.90 -0.88
CA THR A 225 4.18 -9.92 -0.73
C THR A 225 3.49 -9.40 -2.00
N CYS A 226 3.97 -8.29 -2.59
CA CYS A 226 3.45 -7.77 -3.85
C CYS A 226 3.61 -8.78 -4.99
N LEU A 227 4.74 -9.46 -5.10
CA LEU A 227 4.97 -10.45 -6.16
C LEU A 227 4.06 -11.68 -6.01
N ILE A 228 3.90 -12.18 -4.80
CA ILE A 228 2.98 -13.32 -4.52
C ILE A 228 1.54 -12.94 -4.90
N LEU A 229 1.09 -11.74 -4.53
CA LEU A 229 -0.27 -11.28 -4.77
C LEU A 229 -0.45 -10.54 -6.11
N TYR A 230 0.59 -10.49 -6.96
CA TYR A 230 0.55 -9.75 -8.22
C TYR A 230 -0.60 -10.15 -9.15
N PRO A 231 -0.94 -11.44 -9.32
CA PRO A 231 -2.11 -11.84 -10.11
C PRO A 231 -3.42 -11.24 -9.60
N LEU A 232 -3.60 -11.18 -8.27
CA LEU A 232 -4.76 -10.53 -7.66
C LEU A 232 -4.74 -9.01 -7.88
N ILE A 233 -3.56 -8.38 -7.84
CA ILE A 233 -3.43 -6.94 -8.13
C ILE A 233 -3.87 -6.64 -9.56
N VAL A 234 -3.44 -7.46 -10.53
CA VAL A 234 -3.84 -7.32 -11.93
C VAL A 234 -5.35 -7.51 -12.10
N LEU A 235 -5.92 -8.53 -11.45
CA LEU A 235 -7.36 -8.81 -11.48
C LEU A 235 -8.17 -7.65 -10.90
N VAL A 236 -7.79 -7.13 -9.73
CA VAL A 236 -8.41 -5.97 -9.10
C VAL A 236 -8.36 -4.75 -10.02
N ALA A 237 -7.18 -4.44 -10.59
CA ALA A 237 -7.00 -3.31 -11.47
C ALA A 237 -7.92 -3.39 -12.71
N ASN A 238 -8.02 -4.56 -13.34
CA ASN A 238 -8.90 -4.79 -14.47
C ASN A 238 -10.38 -4.68 -14.05
N MET A 239 -10.77 -5.33 -12.96
CA MET A 239 -12.14 -5.33 -12.48
C MET A 239 -12.61 -3.92 -12.05
N GLN A 240 -11.74 -3.18 -11.36
CA GLN A 240 -12.03 -1.83 -10.90
C GLN A 240 -11.86 -0.75 -11.98
N SER A 241 -11.23 -1.03 -13.10
CA SER A 241 -11.20 -0.07 -14.21
C SER A 241 -12.53 0.01 -14.96
N HIS A 242 -13.33 -1.08 -15.00
CA HIS A 242 -14.62 -1.08 -15.72
C HIS A 242 -15.65 -0.16 -15.08
N ILE A 243 -16.34 0.62 -15.90
CA ILE A 243 -17.40 1.55 -15.50
C ILE A 243 -18.55 1.53 -16.54
N GLY A 244 -19.77 1.60 -16.09
CA GLY A 244 -20.97 1.54 -16.93
C GLY A 244 -21.96 0.48 -16.41
N TRP A 245 -23.26 0.82 -16.46
CA TRP A 245 -24.32 -0.02 -15.88
C TRP A 245 -24.56 -1.33 -16.65
N GLN A 246 -24.40 -1.30 -18.00
CA GLN A 246 -24.89 -2.39 -18.86
C GLN A 246 -23.90 -3.51 -19.18
N SER A 247 -22.61 -3.34 -18.88
CA SER A 247 -21.56 -4.32 -19.26
C SER A 247 -20.53 -4.55 -18.14
N MET A 248 -21.01 -5.00 -16.98
CA MET A 248 -20.11 -5.29 -15.86
C MET A 248 -19.74 -6.79 -15.87
N PRO A 249 -18.55 -7.18 -16.32
CA PRO A 249 -18.14 -8.58 -16.30
C PRO A 249 -18.08 -9.11 -14.87
N SER A 250 -18.44 -10.38 -14.67
CA SER A 250 -18.29 -11.07 -13.38
C SER A 250 -16.81 -11.20 -13.00
N LEU A 251 -16.53 -11.59 -11.76
CA LEU A 251 -15.17 -11.88 -11.31
C LEU A 251 -14.50 -12.94 -12.21
N TRP A 252 -15.23 -14.00 -12.52
CA TRP A 252 -14.73 -15.10 -13.36
C TRP A 252 -14.50 -14.66 -14.80
N ALA A 253 -15.44 -13.94 -15.39
CA ALA A 253 -15.28 -13.39 -16.74
C ALA A 253 -14.06 -12.47 -16.83
N THR A 254 -13.87 -11.57 -15.84
CA THR A 254 -12.68 -10.70 -15.80
C THR A 254 -11.40 -11.53 -15.66
N ALA A 255 -11.40 -12.58 -14.87
CA ALA A 255 -10.23 -13.46 -14.72
C ALA A 255 -9.92 -14.20 -16.04
N GLN A 256 -10.93 -14.68 -16.76
CA GLN A 256 -10.76 -15.29 -18.08
C GLN A 256 -10.24 -14.28 -19.10
N ASP A 257 -10.80 -13.06 -19.15
CA ASP A 257 -10.35 -12.01 -20.06
C ASP A 257 -8.88 -11.64 -19.80
N VAL A 258 -8.48 -11.54 -18.54
CA VAL A 258 -7.08 -11.31 -18.16
C VAL A 258 -6.20 -12.46 -18.60
N TRP A 259 -6.62 -13.70 -18.41
CA TRP A 259 -5.88 -14.90 -18.79
C TRP A 259 -5.71 -15.00 -20.31
N ASP A 260 -6.79 -14.81 -21.07
CA ASP A 260 -6.79 -14.89 -22.52
C ASP A 260 -6.00 -13.74 -23.16
N SER A 261 -6.15 -12.51 -22.65
CA SER A 261 -5.37 -11.33 -23.10
C SER A 261 -3.87 -11.48 -22.85
N ARG A 262 -3.46 -12.36 -21.95
CA ARG A 262 -2.06 -12.69 -21.64
C ARG A 262 -1.55 -13.93 -22.37
N GLY A 263 -2.31 -14.43 -23.36
CA GLY A 263 -1.96 -15.58 -24.18
C GLY A 263 -1.95 -16.89 -23.40
N ARG A 264 -2.78 -17.00 -22.34
CA ARG A 264 -2.92 -18.16 -21.45
C ARG A 264 -1.61 -18.63 -20.82
N LYS A 265 -0.69 -17.70 -20.54
CA LYS A 265 0.61 -17.95 -19.92
C LYS A 265 0.73 -17.19 -18.60
N VAL A 266 1.37 -17.81 -17.61
CA VAL A 266 1.57 -17.19 -16.28
C VAL A 266 2.54 -16.00 -16.34
N LEU A 267 3.66 -16.15 -17.06
CA LEU A 267 4.71 -15.13 -17.09
C LEU A 267 4.23 -13.75 -17.59
N PRO A 268 3.39 -13.62 -18.64
CA PRO A 268 2.83 -12.34 -19.05
C PRO A 268 1.89 -11.68 -18.01
N ILE A 269 1.34 -12.44 -17.05
CA ILE A 269 0.57 -11.83 -15.95
C ILE A 269 1.47 -10.92 -15.12
N TYR A 270 2.75 -11.31 -14.94
CA TYR A 270 3.74 -10.55 -14.17
C TYR A 270 4.38 -9.38 -14.94
N ARG A 271 3.86 -9.02 -16.11
CA ARG A 271 4.28 -7.78 -16.78
C ARG A 271 4.05 -6.58 -15.89
N GLY A 272 5.11 -5.82 -15.62
CA GLY A 272 5.12 -4.71 -14.66
C GLY A 272 5.66 -5.07 -13.28
N GLY A 273 5.89 -6.35 -12.96
CA GLY A 273 6.46 -6.78 -11.69
C GLY A 273 7.82 -6.13 -11.40
N SER A 274 8.70 -6.03 -12.39
CA SER A 274 9.99 -5.32 -12.27
C SER A 274 9.82 -3.85 -11.88
N LEU A 275 8.85 -3.16 -12.44
CA LEU A 275 8.54 -1.79 -12.09
C LEU A 275 7.90 -1.67 -10.70
N VAL A 276 7.16 -2.67 -10.24
CA VAL A 276 6.65 -2.72 -8.85
C VAL A 276 7.82 -2.76 -7.87
N ILE A 277 8.83 -3.59 -8.13
CA ILE A 277 10.06 -3.66 -7.33
C ILE A 277 10.77 -2.30 -7.34
N LEU A 278 11.03 -1.76 -8.52
CA LEU A 278 11.68 -0.45 -8.68
C LEU A 278 10.89 0.65 -7.92
N ARG A 279 9.58 0.71 -8.11
CA ARG A 279 8.72 1.67 -7.42
C ARG A 279 8.80 1.50 -5.90
N SER A 280 8.72 0.27 -5.41
CA SER A 280 8.78 0.01 -3.97
C SER A 280 10.12 0.48 -3.39
N SER A 281 11.23 0.12 -4.02
CA SER A 281 12.58 0.52 -3.59
C SER A 281 12.74 2.04 -3.58
N VAL A 282 12.31 2.72 -4.66
CA VAL A 282 12.37 4.18 -4.77
C VAL A 282 11.47 4.84 -3.72
N THR A 283 10.25 4.33 -3.52
CA THR A 283 9.30 4.90 -2.55
C THR A 283 9.85 4.80 -1.13
N TRP A 284 10.36 3.63 -0.74
CA TRP A 284 10.94 3.43 0.60
C TRP A 284 12.20 4.28 0.81
N GLY A 285 13.09 4.33 -0.18
CA GLY A 285 14.29 5.17 -0.14
C GLY A 285 13.96 6.66 0.03
N LEU A 286 13.04 7.18 -0.79
CA LEU A 286 12.59 8.57 -0.70
C LEU A 286 11.88 8.86 0.62
N THR A 287 10.99 7.98 1.08
CA THR A 287 10.27 8.17 2.34
C THR A 287 11.25 8.27 3.51
N THR A 288 12.24 7.37 3.56
CA THR A 288 13.26 7.38 4.61
C THR A 288 14.14 8.61 4.53
N ALA A 289 14.64 8.97 3.35
CA ALA A 289 15.48 10.14 3.15
C ALA A 289 14.78 11.45 3.54
N ILE A 290 13.51 11.60 3.13
CA ILE A 290 12.70 12.77 3.47
C ILE A 290 12.43 12.81 4.98
N HIS A 291 12.08 11.65 5.57
CA HIS A 291 11.84 11.55 7.00
C HIS A 291 13.07 11.97 7.82
N ASP A 292 14.24 11.44 7.51
CA ASP A 292 15.49 11.75 8.18
C ASP A 292 15.88 13.24 8.02
N PHE A 293 15.72 13.78 6.81
CA PHE A 293 15.96 15.19 6.54
C PHE A 293 15.07 16.12 7.39
N LEU A 294 13.78 15.82 7.44
CA LEU A 294 12.81 16.59 8.20
C LEU A 294 13.05 16.46 9.70
N GLN A 295 13.40 15.26 10.18
CA GLN A 295 13.70 15.00 11.58
C GLN A 295 14.92 15.80 12.04
N ARG A 296 16.01 15.82 11.27
CA ARG A 296 17.22 16.61 11.57
C ARG A 296 16.91 18.10 11.63
N ARG A 297 16.13 18.64 10.69
CA ARG A 297 15.68 20.05 10.73
C ARG A 297 14.82 20.38 11.95
N ALA A 298 13.97 19.45 12.36
CA ALA A 298 13.15 19.64 13.55
C ALA A 298 13.96 19.66 14.84
N HIS A 299 15.05 18.89 14.92
CA HIS A 299 16.00 18.92 16.05
C HIS A 299 16.82 20.22 16.07
N SER A 300 17.37 20.63 14.94
CA SER A 300 18.16 21.86 14.83
C SER A 300 17.38 23.14 15.23
N LYS A 301 16.06 23.18 15.01
CA LYS A 301 15.18 24.27 15.46
C LYS A 301 14.87 24.28 16.95
N LYS A 302 15.17 23.22 17.68
CA LYS A 302 14.96 23.15 19.15
C LYS A 302 16.20 23.52 19.94
N GLU A 303 17.36 23.58 19.27
CA GLU A 303 18.64 23.95 19.87
C GLU A 303 18.96 25.45 19.70
N LEU A 304 18.15 26.19 18.94
CA LEU A 304 18.16 27.65 18.80
C LEU A 304 17.05 28.29 19.61
#